data_814e91bffe50ce8e7a306a09feeb3406
#
_entry.id   814e91bffe50ce8e7a306a09feeb3406
#
_cell.length_a   1.000
_cell.length_b   1.000
_cell.length_c   1.000
_cell.angle_alpha   90.00
_cell.angle_beta   90.00
_cell.angle_gamma   90.00
#
_symmetry.space_group_name_H-M   'P 1'
#
loop_
_entity.id
_entity.type
_entity.pdbx_description
1 polymer ?
#
loop_
_entity_poly.entity_id
_entity_poly.type
_entity_poly.pdbx_seq_one_letter_code
_entity_poly.pdbx_strand_id
1 'polypeptide(L)'
;MNSENLKDCFDNLQDGTVLAFYKSGLIGSIIPFFTRENKGEEPPHHVGIVYDVKRNKRRIAFKISEQGFHGGQYRDVEINKFNDTYYTTDKYFLKQKKVEMSPIKMTSEQIKRGIEDAIAQIGVKYGFTRLVLGAEFIERFLPKNFRRNLFLRLNKKNKLRICSTHIAFNLNKAGFNIPLDDIYSPLELIKLIQCLK
;
A
#
# COMPACT_ATOMS: atom_id res chain seq x y z
N MET A 1 -4.91 13.09 10.73
CA MET A 1 -6.06 12.19 10.49
C MET A 1 -7.17 12.58 11.47
N ASN A 2 -8.44 12.63 11.04
CA ASN A 2 -9.55 12.91 11.95
C ASN A 2 -9.95 11.64 12.74
N SER A 3 -10.71 11.79 13.82
CA SER A 3 -11.17 10.69 14.67
C SER A 3 -12.08 9.70 13.94
N GLU A 4 -12.77 10.14 12.90
CA GLU A 4 -13.67 9.34 12.07
C GLU A 4 -12.91 8.27 11.27
N ASN A 5 -11.82 8.64 10.60
CA ASN A 5 -10.95 7.67 9.90
C ASN A 5 -10.36 6.62 10.86
N LEU A 6 -9.99 7.02 12.07
CA LEU A 6 -9.51 6.06 13.08
C LEU A 6 -10.64 5.13 13.57
N LYS A 7 -11.88 5.64 13.68
CA LYS A 7 -13.06 4.84 13.99
C LYS A 7 -13.29 3.76 12.94
N ASP A 8 -13.30 4.15 11.67
CA ASP A 8 -13.49 3.20 10.56
C ASP A 8 -12.42 2.10 10.56
N CYS A 9 -11.14 2.47 10.75
CA CYS A 9 -10.08 1.49 10.94
C CYS A 9 -10.33 0.60 12.14
N PHE A 10 -10.74 1.16 13.29
CA PHE A 10 -11.00 0.40 14.50
C PHE A 10 -12.14 -0.60 14.30
N ASP A 11 -13.23 -0.20 13.63
CA ASP A 11 -14.44 -1.01 13.52
C ASP A 11 -14.35 -2.09 12.41
N ASN A 12 -13.68 -1.79 11.28
CA ASN A 12 -13.79 -2.59 10.05
C ASN A 12 -12.48 -3.25 9.60
N LEU A 13 -11.33 -2.99 10.26
CA LEU A 13 -10.06 -3.53 9.85
C LEU A 13 -9.99 -5.05 10.06
N GLN A 14 -9.48 -5.79 9.08
CA GLN A 14 -9.25 -7.23 9.14
C GLN A 14 -7.95 -7.60 8.42
N ASP A 15 -7.48 -8.83 8.63
CA ASP A 15 -6.34 -9.35 7.88
C ASP A 15 -6.62 -9.32 6.37
N GLY A 16 -5.60 -8.93 5.59
CA GLY A 16 -5.72 -8.74 4.15
C GLY A 16 -6.33 -7.41 3.73
N THR A 17 -6.66 -6.49 4.67
CA THR A 17 -7.11 -5.15 4.29
C THR A 17 -5.94 -4.35 3.71
N VAL A 18 -6.11 -3.85 2.49
CA VAL A 18 -5.19 -2.88 1.90
C VAL A 18 -5.60 -1.48 2.30
N LEU A 19 -4.66 -0.73 2.87
CA LEU A 19 -4.82 0.66 3.27
C LEU A 19 -4.23 1.56 2.20
N ALA A 20 -5.02 2.53 1.74
CA ALA A 20 -4.59 3.61 0.86
C ALA A 20 -4.47 4.91 1.66
N PHE A 21 -3.31 5.54 1.61
CA PHE A 21 -2.96 6.72 2.39
C PHE A 21 -2.96 7.98 1.55
N TYR A 22 -3.63 9.02 2.04
CA TYR A 22 -3.73 10.34 1.42
C TYR A 22 -3.10 11.39 2.33
N LYS A 23 -2.13 12.13 1.83
CA LYS A 23 -1.37 13.12 2.61
C LYS A 23 -1.58 14.52 2.05
N SER A 24 -1.77 15.48 2.94
CA SER A 24 -1.72 16.90 2.59
C SER A 24 -0.27 17.39 2.48
N GLY A 25 0.02 18.31 1.54
CA GLY A 25 1.30 19.00 1.42
C GLY A 25 2.16 18.58 0.22
N LEU A 26 3.29 19.29 0.02
CA LEU A 26 4.10 19.23 -1.20
C LEU A 26 4.60 17.81 -1.53
N ILE A 27 5.09 17.07 -0.53
CA ILE A 27 5.59 15.70 -0.72
C ILE A 27 4.44 14.72 -1.03
N GLY A 28 3.26 14.93 -0.44
CA GLY A 28 2.05 14.16 -0.74
C GLY A 28 1.51 14.42 -2.14
N SER A 29 1.91 15.51 -2.79
CA SER A 29 1.47 15.88 -4.14
C SER A 29 2.40 15.40 -5.25
N ILE A 30 3.64 15.06 -4.94
CA ILE A 30 4.64 14.63 -5.95
C ILE A 30 4.25 13.26 -6.53
N ILE A 31 3.99 12.26 -5.71
CA ILE A 31 3.59 10.93 -6.18
C ILE A 31 2.24 10.98 -6.92
N PRO A 32 1.17 11.60 -6.34
CA PRO A 32 -0.07 11.82 -7.06
C PRO A 32 0.07 12.61 -8.37
N PHE A 33 0.96 13.60 -8.41
CA PHE A 33 1.23 14.36 -9.64
C PHE A 33 1.75 13.47 -10.77
N PHE A 34 2.61 12.50 -10.45
CA PHE A 34 3.16 11.55 -11.41
C PHE A 34 2.22 10.37 -11.75
N THR A 35 1.18 10.14 -10.96
CA THR A 35 0.26 8.99 -11.11
C THR A 35 -1.20 9.40 -11.38
N ARG A 36 -1.46 10.67 -11.69
CA ARG A 36 -2.80 11.20 -11.95
C ARG A 36 -3.35 10.68 -13.28
N GLU A 37 -4.29 9.75 -13.22
CA GLU A 37 -4.99 9.24 -14.39
C GLU A 37 -6.18 10.10 -14.84
N ASN A 38 -6.84 10.82 -13.91
CA ASN A 38 -8.02 11.63 -14.21
C ASN A 38 -7.98 12.97 -13.48
N LYS A 39 -8.37 14.05 -14.19
CA LYS A 39 -8.61 15.38 -13.60
C LYS A 39 -9.82 15.29 -12.67
N GLY A 40 -9.60 15.21 -11.36
CA GLY A 40 -10.69 15.27 -10.36
C GLY A 40 -10.52 14.37 -9.14
N GLU A 41 -9.90 13.20 -9.26
CA GLU A 41 -9.64 12.33 -8.12
C GLU A 41 -8.24 12.60 -7.54
N GLU A 42 -8.17 12.77 -6.21
CA GLU A 42 -6.89 12.83 -5.49
C GLU A 42 -6.41 11.39 -5.30
N PRO A 43 -5.38 10.90 -6.04
CA PRO A 43 -4.92 9.54 -5.88
C PRO A 43 -4.16 9.35 -4.57
N PRO A 44 -4.18 8.15 -3.97
CA PRO A 44 -3.38 7.85 -2.80
C PRO A 44 -1.89 7.95 -3.14
N HIS A 45 -1.11 8.45 -2.20
CA HIS A 45 0.35 8.55 -2.37
C HIS A 45 1.10 7.31 -1.89
N HIS A 46 0.44 6.45 -1.13
CA HIS A 46 1.03 5.25 -0.54
C HIS A 46 -0.02 4.18 -0.26
N VAL A 47 0.41 2.91 -0.27
CA VAL A 47 -0.41 1.75 0.11
C VAL A 47 0.36 0.81 1.02
N GLY A 48 -0.37 0.11 1.89
CA GLY A 48 0.13 -0.95 2.75
C GLY A 48 -0.92 -2.04 2.93
N ILE A 49 -0.53 -3.26 3.30
CA ILE A 49 -1.45 -4.37 3.60
C ILE A 49 -1.33 -4.77 5.07
N VAL A 50 -2.48 -5.08 5.68
CA VAL A 50 -2.62 -5.33 7.11
C VAL A 50 -2.68 -6.82 7.41
N TYR A 51 -2.01 -7.23 8.49
CA TYR A 51 -2.00 -8.58 9.04
C TYR A 51 -1.97 -8.55 10.57
N ASP A 52 -2.16 -9.71 11.18
CA ASP A 52 -2.11 -9.92 12.64
C ASP A 52 -3.07 -9.01 13.42
N VAL A 53 -4.29 -8.82 12.90
CA VAL A 53 -5.29 -7.96 13.54
C VAL A 53 -5.78 -8.56 14.85
N LYS A 54 -5.50 -7.88 15.95
CA LYS A 54 -5.94 -8.23 17.32
C LYS A 54 -6.82 -7.13 17.86
N ARG A 55 -8.01 -7.48 18.31
CA ARG A 55 -9.02 -6.52 18.73
C ARG A 55 -9.56 -6.84 20.11
N ASN A 56 -9.73 -5.81 20.94
CA ASN A 56 -10.53 -5.83 22.14
C ASN A 56 -11.43 -4.57 22.21
N LYS A 57 -12.21 -4.40 23.28
CA LYS A 57 -13.16 -3.28 23.44
C LYS A 57 -12.50 -1.88 23.39
N ARG A 58 -11.21 -1.78 23.71
CA ARG A 58 -10.51 -0.48 23.86
C ARG A 58 -9.30 -0.33 22.94
N ARG A 59 -8.91 -1.40 22.21
CA ARG A 59 -7.69 -1.40 21.43
C ARG A 59 -7.83 -2.31 20.21
N ILE A 60 -7.33 -1.84 19.07
CA ILE A 60 -6.97 -2.68 17.93
C ILE A 60 -5.48 -2.54 17.69
N ALA A 61 -4.79 -3.67 17.60
CA ALA A 61 -3.38 -3.76 17.24
C ALA A 61 -3.26 -4.61 15.97
N PHE A 62 -2.40 -4.20 15.06
CA PHE A 62 -2.15 -4.90 13.81
C PHE A 62 -0.75 -4.64 13.30
N LYS A 63 -0.29 -5.45 12.35
CA LYS A 63 0.93 -5.18 11.61
C LYS A 63 0.60 -4.70 10.21
N ILE A 64 1.40 -3.77 9.71
CA ILE A 64 1.30 -3.30 8.34
C ILE A 64 2.57 -3.64 7.57
N SER A 65 2.39 -4.28 6.41
CA SER A 65 3.47 -4.47 5.43
C SER A 65 3.40 -3.38 4.39
N GLU A 66 4.48 -2.62 4.26
CA GLU A 66 4.56 -1.47 3.37
C GLU A 66 5.97 -1.26 2.82
N GLN A 67 6.08 -0.60 1.68
CA GLN A 67 7.36 -0.23 1.07
C GLN A 67 7.55 1.28 1.15
N GLY A 68 8.29 1.73 2.15
CA GLY A 68 8.66 3.13 2.32
C GLY A 68 10.05 3.47 1.76
N PHE A 69 10.46 4.74 1.85
CA PHE A 69 11.79 5.21 1.39
C PHE A 69 12.96 4.49 2.08
N HIS A 70 12.76 3.99 3.28
CA HIS A 70 13.76 3.22 4.05
C HIS A 70 13.76 1.72 3.73
N GLY A 71 12.97 1.29 2.75
CA GLY A 71 12.83 -0.12 2.38
C GLY A 71 11.51 -0.74 2.83
N GLY A 72 11.38 -2.05 2.61
CA GLY A 72 10.25 -2.83 3.06
C GLY A 72 10.18 -2.88 4.58
N GLN A 73 8.99 -2.71 5.13
CA GLN A 73 8.71 -2.72 6.57
C GLN A 73 7.53 -3.63 6.88
N TYR A 74 7.62 -4.31 8.00
CA TYR A 74 6.51 -5.03 8.62
C TYR A 74 6.46 -4.59 10.09
N ARG A 75 5.62 -3.60 10.39
CA ARG A 75 5.64 -2.85 11.65
C ARG A 75 4.32 -2.88 12.38
N ASP A 76 4.40 -2.75 13.69
CA ASP A 76 3.24 -2.68 14.58
C ASP A 76 2.57 -1.30 14.49
N VAL A 77 1.23 -1.32 14.51
CA VAL A 77 0.37 -0.14 14.63
C VAL A 77 -0.69 -0.42 15.68
N GLU A 78 -1.02 0.60 16.44
CA GLU A 78 -2.03 0.52 17.49
C GLU A 78 -2.98 1.71 17.41
N ILE A 79 -4.29 1.42 17.51
CA ILE A 79 -5.36 2.41 17.65
C ILE A 79 -6.09 2.09 18.93
N ASN A 80 -6.25 3.08 19.77
CA ASN A 80 -6.92 2.98 21.07
C ASN A 80 -8.27 3.71 21.04
N LYS A 81 -9.23 3.24 21.86
CA LYS A 81 -10.53 3.85 22.07
C LYS A 81 -10.71 4.19 23.54
N PHE A 82 -11.03 5.45 23.80
CA PHE A 82 -11.40 5.93 25.13
C PHE A 82 -12.59 6.90 25.02
N ASN A 83 -13.68 6.62 25.72
CA ASN A 83 -14.92 7.42 25.68
C ASN A 83 -15.35 7.80 24.26
N ASP A 84 -15.44 6.80 23.36
CA ASP A 84 -15.78 6.95 21.94
C ASP A 84 -14.83 7.84 21.12
N THR A 85 -13.70 8.22 21.70
CA THR A 85 -12.61 8.90 21.01
C THR A 85 -11.54 7.90 20.60
N TYR A 86 -11.13 7.97 19.34
CA TYR A 86 -10.10 7.09 18.76
C TYR A 86 -8.79 7.85 18.61
N TYR A 87 -7.68 7.24 19.02
CA TYR A 87 -6.36 7.84 18.95
C TYR A 87 -5.28 6.80 18.66
N THR A 88 -4.21 7.24 18.04
CA THR A 88 -3.00 6.44 17.78
C THR A 88 -1.77 7.26 18.10
N THR A 89 -0.70 6.60 18.50
CA THR A 89 0.63 7.20 18.65
C THR A 89 1.48 7.03 17.39
N ASP A 90 0.98 6.29 16.40
CA ASP A 90 1.69 6.08 15.14
C ASP A 90 1.82 7.38 14.35
N LYS A 91 3.05 7.89 14.28
CA LYS A 91 3.38 9.18 13.65
C LYS A 91 3.06 9.22 12.16
N TYR A 92 3.08 8.07 11.49
CA TYR A 92 2.75 8.00 10.07
C TYR A 92 1.25 8.16 9.87
N PHE A 93 0.44 7.43 10.62
CA PHE A 93 -1.02 7.54 10.59
C PHE A 93 -1.50 8.95 10.93
N LEU A 94 -0.91 9.59 11.95
CA LEU A 94 -1.29 10.95 12.37
C LEU A 94 -1.08 12.00 11.27
N LYS A 95 -0.13 11.79 10.36
CA LYS A 95 0.18 12.71 9.27
C LYS A 95 -0.73 12.56 8.05
N GLN A 96 -1.63 11.56 8.03
CA GLN A 96 -2.49 11.34 6.90
C GLN A 96 -3.72 12.25 6.93
N LYS A 97 -4.11 12.76 5.77
CA LYS A 97 -5.38 13.47 5.58
C LYS A 97 -6.56 12.51 5.64
N LYS A 98 -6.41 11.37 4.95
CA LYS A 98 -7.42 10.32 4.82
C LYS A 98 -6.74 8.96 4.70
N VAL A 99 -7.42 7.93 5.17
CA VAL A 99 -7.06 6.51 4.93
C VAL A 99 -8.30 5.81 4.41
N GLU A 100 -8.19 5.15 3.27
CA GLU A 100 -9.23 4.29 2.70
C GLU A 100 -8.86 2.83 2.87
N MET A 101 -9.88 1.99 3.05
CA MET A 101 -9.72 0.56 3.27
C MET A 101 -10.31 -0.24 2.12
N SER A 102 -9.55 -1.19 1.61
CA SER A 102 -9.98 -2.17 0.63
C SER A 102 -9.76 -3.58 1.19
N PRO A 103 -10.75 -4.15 1.90
CA PRO A 103 -10.62 -5.48 2.49
C PRO A 103 -10.63 -6.56 1.41
N ILE A 104 -9.75 -7.55 1.55
CA ILE A 104 -9.69 -8.75 0.73
C ILE A 104 -10.05 -9.94 1.63
N LYS A 105 -10.99 -10.77 1.19
CA LYS A 105 -11.27 -12.03 1.89
C LYS A 105 -10.12 -13.00 1.66
N MET A 106 -9.45 -13.40 2.73
CA MET A 106 -8.32 -14.32 2.71
C MET A 106 -8.60 -15.55 3.58
N THR A 107 -8.20 -16.72 3.10
CA THR A 107 -8.12 -17.92 3.93
C THR A 107 -6.94 -17.82 4.91
N SER A 108 -6.96 -18.61 5.99
CA SER A 108 -5.84 -18.65 6.95
C SER A 108 -4.50 -19.00 6.28
N GLU A 109 -4.50 -19.85 5.27
CA GLU A 109 -3.30 -20.20 4.52
C GLU A 109 -2.79 -19.03 3.66
N GLN A 110 -3.69 -18.27 3.05
CA GLN A 110 -3.34 -17.05 2.30
C GLN A 110 -2.76 -15.96 3.21
N ILE A 111 -3.35 -15.77 4.38
CA ILE A 111 -2.83 -14.85 5.41
C ILE A 111 -1.42 -15.28 5.81
N LYS A 112 -1.21 -16.55 6.13
CA LYS A 112 0.10 -17.07 6.50
C LYS A 112 1.16 -16.79 5.42
N ARG A 113 0.88 -17.11 4.16
CA ARG A 113 1.80 -16.84 3.04
C ARG A 113 2.06 -15.35 2.84
N GLY A 114 1.04 -14.51 3.03
CA GLY A 114 1.17 -13.06 2.99
C GLY A 114 2.12 -12.54 4.07
N ILE A 115 1.99 -13.03 5.30
CA ILE A 115 2.87 -12.69 6.43
C ILE A 115 4.32 -13.16 6.17
N GLU A 116 4.51 -14.38 5.69
CA GLU A 116 5.83 -14.92 5.34
C GLU A 116 6.52 -14.05 4.29
N ASP A 117 5.80 -13.63 3.24
CA ASP A 117 6.35 -12.71 2.24
C ASP A 117 6.61 -11.31 2.84
N ALA A 118 5.71 -10.78 3.66
CA ALA A 118 5.88 -9.48 4.34
C ALA A 118 7.18 -9.45 5.16
N ILE A 119 7.47 -10.51 5.90
CA ILE A 119 8.71 -10.66 6.69
C ILE A 119 9.92 -10.76 5.75
N ALA A 120 9.83 -11.55 4.68
CA ALA A 120 10.90 -11.70 3.70
C ALA A 120 11.22 -10.40 2.92
N GLN A 121 10.30 -9.45 2.90
CA GLN A 121 10.46 -8.14 2.26
C GLN A 121 11.10 -7.07 3.14
N ILE A 122 11.31 -7.33 4.43
CA ILE A 122 11.93 -6.36 5.34
C ILE A 122 13.32 -5.97 4.81
N GLY A 123 13.56 -4.65 4.69
CA GLY A 123 14.83 -4.10 4.21
C GLY A 123 15.03 -4.13 2.68
N VAL A 124 14.10 -4.69 1.89
CA VAL A 124 14.16 -4.58 0.42
C VAL A 124 14.11 -3.10 0.02
N LYS A 125 15.09 -2.64 -0.75
CA LYS A 125 15.27 -1.23 -1.10
C LYS A 125 14.10 -0.67 -1.93
N TYR A 126 13.81 0.61 -1.74
CA TYR A 126 12.80 1.32 -2.52
C TYR A 126 13.23 1.55 -3.97
N GLY A 127 12.32 1.29 -4.90
CA GLY A 127 12.58 1.35 -6.34
C GLY A 127 12.34 2.73 -6.95
N PHE A 128 13.13 3.74 -6.62
CA PHE A 128 12.99 5.08 -7.21
C PHE A 128 12.97 5.09 -8.73
N THR A 129 13.82 4.28 -9.39
CA THR A 129 13.83 4.16 -10.85
C THR A 129 12.49 3.69 -11.40
N ARG A 130 11.76 2.85 -10.67
CA ARG A 130 10.42 2.39 -11.05
C ARG A 130 9.37 3.48 -10.91
N LEU A 131 9.48 4.29 -9.85
CA LEU A 131 8.60 5.45 -9.68
C LEU A 131 8.75 6.41 -10.86
N VAL A 132 9.99 6.68 -11.28
CA VAL A 132 10.28 7.53 -12.43
C VAL A 132 9.73 6.93 -13.73
N LEU A 133 9.91 5.62 -13.96
CA LEU A 133 9.42 4.93 -15.18
C LEU A 133 7.88 4.84 -15.24
N GLY A 134 7.20 4.87 -14.08
CA GLY A 134 5.74 4.91 -13.98
C GLY A 134 5.15 6.32 -14.01
N ALA A 135 5.97 7.36 -14.15
CA ALA A 135 5.49 8.73 -14.17
C ALA A 135 4.85 9.08 -15.52
N GLU A 136 3.66 9.71 -15.51
CA GLU A 136 2.96 10.18 -16.72
C GLU A 136 3.83 11.02 -17.65
N PHE A 137 4.75 11.81 -17.07
CA PHE A 137 5.69 12.60 -17.87
C PHE A 137 6.53 11.70 -18.81
N ILE A 138 6.98 10.54 -18.31
CA ILE A 138 7.76 9.59 -19.10
C ILE A 138 6.87 8.83 -20.09
N GLU A 139 5.59 8.66 -19.78
CA GLU A 139 4.61 8.06 -20.70
C GLU A 139 4.50 8.82 -22.03
N ARG A 140 4.63 10.13 -21.99
CA ARG A 140 4.57 10.98 -23.19
C ARG A 140 5.79 10.79 -24.11
N PHE A 141 6.93 10.34 -23.58
CA PHE A 141 8.18 10.24 -24.32
C PHE A 141 8.62 8.82 -24.61
N LEU A 142 8.16 7.83 -23.83
CA LEU A 142 8.55 6.44 -24.01
C LEU A 142 7.34 5.53 -24.25
N PRO A 143 7.31 4.75 -25.35
CA PRO A 143 6.26 3.78 -25.63
C PRO A 143 6.07 2.79 -24.47
N LYS A 144 4.82 2.40 -24.18
CA LYS A 144 4.45 1.47 -23.07
C LYS A 144 5.30 0.20 -23.11
N ASN A 145 5.50 -0.41 -24.29
CA ASN A 145 6.29 -1.62 -24.46
C ASN A 145 7.77 -1.44 -24.10
N PHE A 146 8.35 -0.27 -24.39
CA PHE A 146 9.75 0.04 -24.03
C PHE A 146 9.89 0.18 -22.52
N ARG A 147 8.96 0.89 -21.85
CA ARG A 147 8.94 1.06 -20.40
C ARG A 147 8.78 -0.29 -19.69
N ARG A 148 7.85 -1.13 -20.16
CA ARG A 148 7.65 -2.50 -19.66
C ARG A 148 8.91 -3.34 -19.77
N ASN A 149 9.57 -3.35 -20.92
CA ASN A 149 10.81 -4.12 -21.15
C ASN A 149 11.96 -3.62 -20.27
N LEU A 150 12.09 -2.31 -20.11
CA LEU A 150 13.10 -1.71 -19.24
C LEU A 150 12.80 -2.05 -17.76
N PHE A 151 11.55 -1.97 -17.35
CA PHE A 151 11.10 -2.37 -16.03
C PHE A 151 11.40 -3.84 -15.73
N LEU A 152 11.07 -4.75 -16.64
CA LEU A 152 11.37 -6.18 -16.49
C LEU A 152 12.87 -6.47 -16.38
N ARG A 153 13.70 -5.76 -17.16
CA ARG A 153 15.18 -5.86 -17.07
C ARG A 153 15.71 -5.38 -15.71
N LEU A 154 15.22 -4.24 -15.22
CA LEU A 154 15.61 -3.69 -13.93
C LEU A 154 15.11 -4.56 -12.77
N ASN A 155 13.93 -5.17 -12.93
CA ASN A 155 13.34 -6.07 -11.94
C ASN A 155 14.17 -7.34 -11.73
N LYS A 156 14.68 -7.93 -12.83
CA LYS A 156 15.53 -9.14 -12.75
C LYS A 156 16.82 -8.91 -11.95
N LYS A 157 17.38 -7.69 -12.00
CA LYS A 157 18.68 -7.38 -11.39
C LYS A 157 18.59 -6.90 -9.93
N ASN A 158 17.56 -6.16 -9.55
CA ASN A 158 17.68 -5.28 -8.36
C ASN A 158 16.67 -5.52 -7.23
N LYS A 159 15.67 -6.40 -7.34
CA LYS A 159 14.62 -6.59 -6.31
C LYS A 159 14.05 -5.28 -5.71
N LEU A 160 14.14 -4.17 -6.46
CA LEU A 160 13.66 -2.86 -6.02
C LEU A 160 12.13 -2.82 -6.15
N ARG A 161 11.41 -2.34 -5.15
CA ARG A 161 9.95 -2.26 -5.14
C ARG A 161 9.45 -0.86 -4.79
N ILE A 162 8.35 -0.45 -5.38
CA ILE A 162 7.54 0.68 -4.90
C ILE A 162 6.37 0.13 -4.07
N CYS A 163 5.65 0.99 -3.34
CA CYS A 163 4.61 0.55 -2.41
C CYS A 163 3.54 -0.33 -3.09
N SER A 164 3.03 0.05 -4.25
CA SER A 164 2.02 -0.71 -4.99
C SER A 164 2.54 -2.05 -5.52
N THR A 165 3.75 -2.10 -6.10
CA THR A 165 4.33 -3.37 -6.56
C THR A 165 4.69 -4.29 -5.38
N HIS A 166 5.04 -3.73 -4.22
CA HIS A 166 5.26 -4.52 -3.00
C HIS A 166 3.98 -5.26 -2.61
N ILE A 167 2.84 -4.57 -2.57
CA ILE A 167 1.54 -5.18 -2.24
C ILE A 167 1.12 -6.18 -3.33
N ALA A 168 1.31 -5.86 -4.61
CA ALA A 168 1.01 -6.79 -5.71
C ALA A 168 1.80 -8.11 -5.58
N PHE A 169 3.09 -8.05 -5.24
CA PHE A 169 3.91 -9.23 -4.97
C PHE A 169 3.43 -10.00 -3.75
N ASN A 170 3.11 -9.32 -2.66
CA ASN A 170 2.63 -9.92 -1.44
C ASN A 170 1.30 -10.68 -1.68
N LEU A 171 0.35 -10.06 -2.37
CA LEU A 171 -0.91 -10.69 -2.75
C LEU A 171 -0.72 -11.89 -3.69
N ASN A 172 0.20 -11.79 -4.65
CA ASN A 172 0.53 -12.90 -5.53
C ASN A 172 1.12 -14.09 -4.75
N LYS A 173 2.00 -13.85 -3.77
CA LYS A 173 2.52 -14.88 -2.86
C LYS A 173 1.43 -15.47 -1.97
N ALA A 174 0.46 -14.68 -1.57
CA ALA A 174 -0.74 -15.14 -0.86
C ALA A 174 -1.66 -16.02 -1.74
N GLY A 175 -1.42 -16.10 -3.05
CA GLY A 175 -2.18 -16.94 -3.99
C GLY A 175 -3.21 -16.19 -4.83
N PHE A 176 -3.20 -14.86 -4.83
CA PHE A 176 -4.01 -14.07 -5.75
C PHE A 176 -3.29 -13.92 -7.10
N ASN A 177 -4.04 -14.02 -8.19
CA ASN A 177 -3.48 -13.86 -9.52
C ASN A 177 -3.35 -12.37 -9.90
N ILE A 178 -2.34 -11.71 -9.33
CA ILE A 178 -1.99 -10.32 -9.65
C ILE A 178 -0.89 -10.33 -10.71
N PRO A 179 -1.07 -9.69 -11.88
CA PRO A 179 -0.01 -9.56 -12.86
C PRO A 179 1.21 -8.83 -12.29
N LEU A 180 2.40 -9.42 -12.37
CA LEU A 180 3.64 -8.86 -11.79
C LEU A 180 4.54 -8.18 -12.82
N ASP A 181 4.13 -8.18 -14.06
CA ASP A 181 4.84 -7.60 -15.21
C ASP A 181 4.44 -6.13 -15.48
N ASP A 182 3.51 -5.61 -14.71
CA ASP A 182 3.05 -4.22 -14.82
C ASP A 182 3.51 -3.35 -13.64
N ILE A 183 3.58 -2.03 -13.86
CA ILE A 183 3.84 -1.03 -12.82
C ILE A 183 2.49 -0.44 -12.42
N TYR A 184 2.00 -0.81 -11.27
CA TYR A 184 0.76 -0.26 -10.74
C TYR A 184 1.02 1.06 -10.02
N SER A 185 0.24 2.09 -10.33
CA SER A 185 0.03 3.19 -9.40
C SER A 185 -0.74 2.70 -8.16
N PRO A 186 -0.67 3.38 -7.01
CA PRO A 186 -1.50 3.02 -5.86
C PRO A 186 -2.99 2.95 -6.19
N LEU A 187 -3.49 3.85 -7.05
CA LEU A 187 -4.89 3.88 -7.47
C LEU A 187 -5.27 2.69 -8.35
N GLU A 188 -4.44 2.34 -9.35
CA GLU A 188 -4.66 1.17 -10.21
C GLU A 188 -4.68 -0.10 -9.38
N LEU A 189 -3.77 -0.25 -8.42
CA LEU A 189 -3.76 -1.40 -7.52
C LEU A 189 -5.06 -1.51 -6.71
N ILE A 190 -5.56 -0.40 -6.15
CA ILE A 190 -6.83 -0.40 -5.41
C ILE A 190 -8.00 -0.81 -6.30
N LYS A 191 -8.08 -0.27 -7.52
CA LYS A 191 -9.11 -0.66 -8.50
C LYS A 191 -9.04 -2.16 -8.82
N LEU A 192 -7.83 -2.69 -9.04
CA LEU A 192 -7.62 -4.12 -9.29
C LEU A 192 -8.08 -4.97 -8.10
N ILE A 193 -7.73 -4.57 -6.86
CA ILE A 193 -8.14 -5.27 -5.64
C ILE A 193 -9.66 -5.29 -5.49
N GLN A 194 -10.35 -4.21 -5.83
CA GLN A 194 -11.82 -4.15 -5.78
C GLN A 194 -12.49 -5.15 -6.75
N CYS A 195 -11.80 -5.54 -7.82
CA CYS A 195 -12.25 -6.58 -8.75
C CYS A 195 -11.99 -8.02 -8.28
N LEU A 196 -11.17 -8.21 -7.23
CA LEU A 196 -10.88 -9.54 -6.67
C LEU A 196 -11.94 -10.03 -5.66
N LYS A 197 -13.02 -9.30 -5.48
CA LYS A 197 -14.12 -9.60 -4.53
C LYS A 197 -15.01 -10.72 -5.03
#